data_1599e2d84a52020f13b2e0eb733f913e
#
_entry.id   1599e2d84a52020f13b2e0eb733f913e
#
_cell.length_a   1.000
_cell.length_b   1.000
_cell.length_c   1.000
_cell.angle_alpha   90.00
_cell.angle_beta   90.00
_cell.angle_gamma   90.00
#
_symmetry.space_group_name_H-M   'P 1'
#
loop_
_entity.id
_entity.type
_entity.pdbx_description
1 polymer ?
#
loop_
_entity_poly.entity_id
_entity_poly.type
_entity_poly.pdbx_seq_one_letter_code
_entity_poly.pdbx_strand_id
1 'polypeptide(L)'
;ASGSFAGRRGLRLSKVEAQIPDLTHTVVAVNADARGPLPELLALMTTSPLGEMTGNALAQATGAGSANLQLHLSLPINDLRQSKVQGSVTLAGNELRITPDTPALDRLRGVLQFSDTGFSLTNVQAQALGGPLRLDGGMRALAANAPATESAVQLRAQGTATAEGLQQATQLGLLSRLAQRAKGSAPYT
;
A
#
# COMPACT_ATOMS: atom_id res chain seq x y z
N ALA A 1 -17.37 -6.76 -22.59
CA ALA A 1 -18.37 -7.28 -21.66
C ALA A 1 -18.17 -6.58 -20.30
N SER A 2 -19.19 -5.92 -19.80
CA SER A 2 -19.18 -5.33 -18.46
C SER A 2 -20.01 -6.23 -17.54
N GLY A 3 -19.45 -6.62 -16.44
CA GLY A 3 -20.12 -7.44 -15.41
C GLY A 3 -19.81 -6.92 -14.03
N SER A 4 -20.80 -6.90 -13.13
CA SER A 4 -20.57 -6.70 -11.70
C SER A 4 -20.52 -8.06 -11.03
N PHE A 5 -19.44 -8.34 -10.32
CA PHE A 5 -19.26 -9.58 -9.56
C PHE A 5 -19.26 -9.25 -8.05
N ALA A 6 -20.17 -9.85 -7.31
CA ALA A 6 -20.13 -9.81 -5.85
C ALA A 6 -19.10 -10.84 -5.37
N GLY A 7 -17.90 -10.37 -5.10
CA GLY A 7 -16.84 -11.20 -4.53
C GLY A 7 -17.13 -11.61 -3.09
N ARG A 8 -16.49 -12.68 -2.65
CA ARG A 8 -16.56 -13.15 -1.26
C ARG A 8 -16.20 -12.01 -0.30
N ARG A 9 -16.99 -11.85 0.78
CA ARG A 9 -16.71 -11.00 1.96
C ARG A 9 -16.68 -9.48 1.76
N GLY A 10 -17.57 -8.92 0.94
CA GLY A 10 -17.79 -7.46 0.96
C GLY A 10 -16.99 -6.63 -0.06
N LEU A 11 -16.12 -7.23 -0.86
CA LEU A 11 -15.54 -6.61 -2.03
C LEU A 11 -16.61 -6.41 -3.11
N ARG A 12 -16.80 -5.18 -3.54
CA ARG A 12 -17.66 -4.83 -4.67
C ARG A 12 -16.79 -4.47 -5.85
N LEU A 13 -16.84 -5.29 -6.89
CA LEU A 13 -16.29 -4.95 -8.19
C LEU A 13 -17.33 -4.09 -8.91
N SER A 14 -17.00 -2.85 -9.16
CA SER A 14 -17.92 -1.90 -9.81
C SER A 14 -17.78 -1.89 -11.32
N LYS A 15 -16.60 -2.22 -11.82
CA LYS A 15 -16.33 -2.27 -13.26
C LYS A 15 -15.22 -3.29 -13.52
N VAL A 16 -15.49 -4.22 -14.45
CA VAL A 16 -14.47 -5.10 -15.01
C VAL A 16 -14.63 -5.05 -16.53
N GLU A 17 -13.63 -4.55 -17.21
CA GLU A 17 -13.59 -4.52 -18.66
C GLU A 17 -12.39 -5.31 -19.13
N ALA A 18 -12.61 -6.29 -19.98
CA ALA A 18 -11.57 -7.02 -20.68
C ALA A 18 -11.65 -6.69 -22.17
N GLN A 19 -10.55 -6.29 -22.76
CA GLN A 19 -10.43 -5.98 -24.17
C GLN A 19 -9.26 -6.74 -24.78
N ILE A 20 -9.43 -7.21 -26.00
CA ILE A 20 -8.36 -7.75 -26.82
C ILE A 20 -8.15 -6.74 -27.95
N PRO A 21 -7.19 -5.80 -27.79
CA PRO A 21 -7.04 -4.72 -28.75
C PRO A 21 -6.47 -5.15 -30.11
N ASP A 22 -5.79 -6.28 -30.17
CA ASP A 22 -5.21 -6.82 -31.39
C ASP A 22 -5.26 -8.35 -31.38
N LEU A 23 -5.79 -8.93 -32.44
CA LEU A 23 -5.87 -10.39 -32.61
C LEU A 23 -4.56 -11.00 -33.11
N THR A 24 -3.63 -10.19 -33.61
CA THR A 24 -2.30 -10.64 -34.07
C THR A 24 -1.29 -10.67 -32.92
N HIS A 25 -1.45 -9.81 -31.91
CA HIS A 25 -0.69 -9.82 -30.66
C HIS A 25 -1.68 -9.97 -29.51
N THR A 26 -1.91 -11.21 -29.08
CA THR A 26 -2.96 -11.53 -28.11
C THR A 26 -2.60 -10.97 -26.74
N VAL A 27 -2.87 -9.69 -26.52
CA VAL A 27 -2.76 -8.99 -25.24
C VAL A 27 -4.17 -8.75 -24.70
N VAL A 28 -4.46 -9.25 -23.53
CA VAL A 28 -5.71 -8.96 -22.82
C VAL A 28 -5.48 -7.80 -21.88
N ALA A 29 -6.16 -6.69 -22.09
CA ALA A 29 -6.20 -5.57 -21.16
C ALA A 29 -7.41 -5.73 -20.24
N VAL A 30 -7.17 -5.71 -18.94
CA VAL A 30 -8.21 -5.80 -17.91
C VAL A 30 -8.17 -4.54 -17.04
N ASN A 31 -9.31 -3.85 -16.99
CA ASN A 31 -9.52 -2.74 -16.07
C ASN A 31 -10.53 -3.18 -15.02
N ALA A 32 -10.18 -3.00 -13.75
CA ALA A 32 -11.05 -3.35 -12.65
C ALA A 32 -11.07 -2.24 -11.58
N ASP A 33 -12.27 -1.85 -11.18
CA ASP A 33 -12.51 -0.97 -10.05
C ASP A 33 -13.14 -1.81 -8.93
N ALA A 34 -12.51 -1.84 -7.77
CA ALA A 34 -13.01 -2.54 -6.60
C ALA A 34 -13.12 -1.58 -5.41
N ARG A 35 -14.17 -1.77 -4.62
CA ARG A 35 -14.34 -1.07 -3.35
C ARG A 35 -14.71 -2.07 -2.26
N GLY A 36 -14.08 -1.95 -1.11
CA GLY A 36 -14.39 -2.83 0.00
C GLY A 36 -13.54 -2.58 1.24
N PRO A 37 -13.68 -3.45 2.24
CA PRO A 37 -12.88 -3.40 3.44
C PRO A 37 -11.39 -3.52 3.11
N LEU A 38 -10.56 -2.68 3.75
CA LEU A 38 -9.11 -2.71 3.56
C LEU A 38 -8.48 -4.11 3.81
N PRO A 39 -8.91 -4.88 4.83
CA PRO A 39 -8.40 -6.24 5.04
C PRO A 39 -8.59 -7.16 3.84
N GLU A 40 -9.71 -7.05 3.13
CA GLU A 40 -9.99 -7.88 1.95
C GLU A 40 -9.12 -7.48 0.76
N LEU A 41 -8.84 -6.17 0.62
CA LEU A 41 -7.90 -5.68 -0.40
C LEU A 41 -6.47 -6.13 -0.10
N LEU A 42 -6.04 -6.10 1.17
CA LEU A 42 -4.74 -6.63 1.60
C LEU A 42 -4.66 -8.14 1.34
N ALA A 43 -5.69 -8.91 1.65
CA ALA A 43 -5.76 -10.34 1.36
C ALA A 43 -5.69 -10.63 -0.15
N LEU A 44 -6.34 -9.82 -0.98
CA LEU A 44 -6.25 -9.92 -2.43
C LEU A 44 -4.80 -9.69 -2.91
N MET A 45 -4.11 -8.70 -2.36
CA MET A 45 -2.70 -8.42 -2.68
C MET A 45 -1.80 -9.61 -2.32
N THR A 46 -1.95 -10.17 -1.13
CA THR A 46 -1.08 -11.26 -0.64
C THR A 46 -1.35 -12.61 -1.31
N THR A 47 -2.57 -12.85 -1.77
CA THR A 47 -2.96 -14.11 -2.43
C THR A 47 -2.86 -14.08 -3.96
N SER A 48 -2.46 -12.95 -4.53
CA SER A 48 -2.27 -12.76 -5.96
C SER A 48 -0.78 -12.60 -6.31
N PRO A 49 -0.40 -12.73 -7.57
CA PRO A 49 0.96 -12.43 -8.03
C PRO A 49 1.44 -11.01 -7.67
N LEU A 50 0.52 -10.10 -7.35
CA LEU A 50 0.83 -8.74 -6.89
C LEU A 50 1.66 -8.73 -5.60
N GLY A 51 1.47 -9.71 -4.70
CA GLY A 51 2.25 -9.84 -3.47
C GLY A 51 3.74 -10.05 -3.77
N GLU A 52 4.07 -10.96 -4.67
CA GLU A 52 5.46 -11.21 -5.09
C GLU A 52 6.06 -9.99 -5.79
N MET A 53 5.30 -9.33 -6.66
CA MET A 53 5.74 -8.14 -7.39
C MET A 53 6.04 -6.95 -6.48
N THR A 54 5.38 -6.86 -5.33
CA THR A 54 5.63 -5.83 -4.30
C THR A 54 6.61 -6.29 -3.22
N GLY A 55 7.32 -7.42 -3.43
CA GLY A 55 8.28 -7.98 -2.48
C GLY A 55 7.67 -8.42 -1.15
N ASN A 56 6.38 -8.79 -1.16
CA ASN A 56 5.62 -9.18 0.03
C ASN A 56 5.62 -8.13 1.16
N ALA A 57 5.86 -6.86 0.83
CA ALA A 57 5.95 -5.77 1.82
C ALA A 57 4.72 -5.64 2.72
N LEU A 58 3.56 -6.08 2.25
CA LEU A 58 2.29 -6.04 2.97
C LEU A 58 1.82 -7.42 3.46
N ALA A 59 2.69 -8.44 3.46
CA ALA A 59 2.30 -9.81 3.85
C ALA A 59 1.82 -9.91 5.30
N GLN A 60 2.33 -9.05 6.19
CA GLN A 60 1.92 -8.98 7.60
C GLN A 60 1.05 -7.77 7.90
N ALA A 61 0.66 -7.01 6.88
CA ALA A 61 -0.12 -5.81 7.07
C ALA A 61 -1.55 -6.14 7.54
N THR A 62 -2.00 -5.39 8.51
CA THR A 62 -3.39 -5.41 8.99
C THR A 62 -3.98 -4.01 8.88
N GLY A 63 -5.29 -3.93 8.68
CA GLY A 63 -5.92 -2.62 8.55
C GLY A 63 -7.42 -2.68 8.78
N ALA A 64 -8.01 -1.50 8.89
CA ALA A 64 -9.45 -1.31 9.03
C ALA A 64 -9.94 -0.16 8.15
N GLY A 65 -11.25 -0.10 7.96
CA GLY A 65 -11.89 0.88 7.09
C GLY A 65 -12.09 0.36 5.67
N SER A 66 -12.58 1.22 4.78
CA SER A 66 -12.86 0.90 3.38
C SER A 66 -11.89 1.65 2.48
N ALA A 67 -11.47 1.01 1.39
CA ALA A 67 -10.61 1.61 0.39
C ALA A 67 -11.14 1.33 -1.03
N ASN A 68 -10.68 2.13 -1.99
CA ASN A 68 -10.97 1.95 -3.39
C ASN A 68 -9.69 1.50 -4.10
N LEU A 69 -9.79 0.44 -4.87
CA LEU A 69 -8.73 -0.10 -5.71
C LEU A 69 -9.09 0.14 -7.17
N GLN A 70 -8.19 0.73 -7.92
CA GLN A 70 -8.21 0.76 -9.38
C GLN A 70 -7.06 -0.09 -9.88
N LEU A 71 -7.34 -1.01 -10.78
CA LEU A 71 -6.38 -1.96 -11.31
C LEU A 71 -6.41 -1.95 -12.83
N HIS A 72 -5.25 -1.89 -13.43
CA HIS A 72 -5.02 -2.05 -14.85
C HIS A 72 -4.01 -3.15 -15.09
N LEU A 73 -4.43 -4.21 -15.78
CA LEU A 73 -3.59 -5.35 -16.13
C LEU A 73 -3.42 -5.41 -17.66
N SER A 74 -2.20 -5.69 -18.10
CA SER A 74 -1.89 -6.01 -19.49
C SER A 74 -1.28 -7.41 -19.51
N LEU A 75 -2.01 -8.36 -20.06
CA LEU A 75 -1.68 -9.79 -20.04
C LEU A 75 -1.40 -10.28 -21.46
N PRO A 76 -0.12 -10.35 -21.89
CA PRO A 76 0.23 -11.01 -23.14
C PRO A 76 0.07 -12.52 -22.97
N ILE A 77 -0.91 -13.12 -23.67
CA ILE A 77 -1.28 -14.55 -23.52
C ILE A 77 -0.14 -15.47 -23.93
N ASN A 78 0.69 -15.02 -24.87
CA ASN A 78 1.81 -15.82 -25.37
C ASN A 78 3.00 -15.87 -24.39
N ASP A 79 3.15 -14.89 -23.50
CA ASP A 79 4.18 -14.87 -22.46
C ASP A 79 3.69 -14.07 -21.24
N LEU A 80 3.02 -14.75 -20.33
CA LEU A 80 2.47 -14.15 -19.09
C LEU A 80 3.55 -13.55 -18.18
N ARG A 81 4.84 -13.87 -18.40
CA ARG A 81 5.95 -13.27 -17.63
C ARG A 81 6.16 -11.79 -18.00
N GLN A 82 5.66 -11.36 -19.15
CA GLN A 82 5.68 -9.97 -19.58
C GLN A 82 4.41 -9.22 -19.18
N SER A 83 3.60 -9.80 -18.29
CA SER A 83 2.42 -9.12 -17.77
C SER A 83 2.82 -7.85 -17.04
N LYS A 84 2.04 -6.79 -17.27
CA LYS A 84 2.20 -5.50 -16.59
C LYS A 84 1.01 -5.25 -15.71
N VAL A 85 1.28 -4.73 -14.53
CA VAL A 85 0.27 -4.29 -13.59
C VAL A 85 0.48 -2.82 -13.24
N GLN A 86 -0.60 -2.08 -13.19
CA GLN A 86 -0.63 -0.72 -12.67
C GLN A 86 -1.90 -0.56 -11.86
N GLY A 87 -1.83 0.19 -10.79
CA GLY A 87 -3.02 0.45 -10.01
C GLY A 87 -2.83 1.55 -8.98
N SER A 88 -3.94 1.87 -8.35
CA SER A 88 -3.94 2.80 -7.24
C SER A 88 -4.92 2.37 -6.16
N VAL A 89 -4.53 2.60 -4.92
CA VAL A 89 -5.40 2.43 -3.76
C VAL A 89 -5.65 3.78 -3.14
N THR A 90 -6.91 4.18 -3.08
CA THR A 90 -7.33 5.41 -2.40
C THR A 90 -7.81 5.07 -1.00
N LEU A 91 -7.18 5.72 -0.02
CA LEU A 91 -7.42 5.59 1.41
C LEU A 91 -8.14 6.84 1.91
N ALA A 92 -9.19 6.68 2.71
CA ALA A 92 -10.08 7.75 3.12
C ALA A 92 -10.32 7.80 4.64
N GLY A 93 -9.27 7.62 5.43
CA GLY A 93 -9.32 7.59 6.89
C GLY A 93 -9.19 6.18 7.46
N ASN A 94 -8.43 5.35 6.80
CA ASN A 94 -8.17 3.98 7.18
C ASN A 94 -7.20 3.88 8.38
N GLU A 95 -7.25 2.76 9.07
CA GLU A 95 -6.19 2.30 9.96
C GLU A 95 -5.34 1.28 9.21
N LEU A 96 -4.01 1.38 9.34
CA LEU A 96 -3.06 0.45 8.74
C LEU A 96 -1.89 0.21 9.69
N ARG A 97 -1.52 -1.04 9.87
CA ARG A 97 -0.29 -1.48 10.51
C ARG A 97 0.46 -2.36 9.53
N ILE A 98 1.69 -2.00 9.20
CA ILE A 98 2.48 -2.70 8.16
C ILE A 98 3.03 -4.01 8.71
N THR A 99 3.59 -3.98 9.94
CA THR A 99 4.04 -5.17 10.66
C THR A 99 3.61 -5.08 12.12
N PRO A 100 3.59 -6.18 12.89
CA PRO A 100 3.28 -6.14 14.32
C PRO A 100 4.17 -5.19 15.13
N ASP A 101 5.42 -5.01 14.67
CA ASP A 101 6.43 -4.20 15.34
C ASP A 101 6.42 -2.71 14.94
N THR A 102 5.55 -2.33 13.99
CA THR A 102 5.41 -0.93 13.59
C THR A 102 4.24 -0.25 14.29
N PRO A 103 4.34 1.05 14.59
CA PRO A 103 3.19 1.83 15.05
C PRO A 103 2.03 1.77 14.06
N ALA A 104 0.81 1.76 14.58
CA ALA A 104 -0.37 1.91 13.73
C ALA A 104 -0.40 3.31 13.09
N LEU A 105 -0.83 3.35 11.85
CA LEU A 105 -1.12 4.57 11.11
C LEU A 105 -2.64 4.76 11.12
N ASP A 106 -3.10 5.72 11.90
CA ASP A 106 -4.51 6.03 12.02
C ASP A 106 -4.92 7.14 11.04
N ARG A 107 -6.19 7.18 10.68
CA ARG A 107 -6.77 8.18 9.78
C ARG A 107 -5.99 8.35 8.47
N LEU A 108 -5.43 7.26 7.99
CA LEU A 108 -4.61 7.22 6.78
C LEU A 108 -5.42 7.68 5.56
N ARG A 109 -4.95 8.73 4.91
CA ARG A 109 -5.59 9.34 3.73
C ARG A 109 -4.56 9.60 2.65
N GLY A 110 -4.92 9.35 1.43
CA GLY A 110 -4.08 9.58 0.27
C GLY A 110 -4.22 8.50 -0.77
N VAL A 111 -3.32 8.53 -1.74
CA VAL A 111 -3.30 7.58 -2.83
C VAL A 111 -1.94 6.88 -2.85
N LEU A 112 -1.98 5.56 -2.78
CA LEU A 112 -0.87 4.68 -3.09
C LEU A 112 -0.97 4.28 -4.56
N GLN A 113 0.04 4.56 -5.35
CA GLN A 113 0.18 4.02 -6.70
C GLN A 113 1.15 2.85 -6.70
N PHE A 114 0.87 1.83 -7.50
CA PHE A 114 1.73 0.66 -7.63
C PHE A 114 1.79 0.15 -9.06
N SER A 115 2.87 -0.53 -9.38
CA SER A 115 3.10 -1.18 -10.67
C SER A 115 3.93 -2.46 -10.47
N ASP A 116 4.19 -3.16 -11.57
CA ASP A 116 5.14 -4.27 -11.63
C ASP A 116 6.60 -3.85 -11.28
N THR A 117 6.91 -2.56 -11.30
CA THR A 117 8.26 -2.04 -11.01
C THR A 117 8.38 -1.39 -9.64
N GLY A 118 7.31 -1.26 -8.88
CA GLY A 118 7.34 -0.70 -7.54
C GLY A 118 6.06 0.02 -7.13
N PHE A 119 6.17 0.83 -6.08
CA PHE A 119 5.07 1.64 -5.58
C PHE A 119 5.52 3.06 -5.26
N SER A 120 4.57 3.98 -5.18
CA SER A 120 4.81 5.35 -4.74
C SER A 120 3.69 5.87 -3.83
N LEU A 121 4.11 6.65 -2.85
CA LEU A 121 3.28 7.41 -1.92
C LEU A 121 3.57 8.89 -2.15
N THR A 122 2.54 9.68 -2.38
CA THR A 122 2.70 11.13 -2.54
C THR A 122 1.73 11.83 -1.61
N ASN A 123 2.26 12.60 -0.67
CA ASN A 123 1.48 13.41 0.28
C ASN A 123 0.42 12.58 1.03
N VAL A 124 0.77 11.36 1.41
CA VAL A 124 -0.10 10.54 2.24
C VAL A 124 -0.09 11.06 3.66
N GLN A 125 -1.26 11.29 4.22
CA GLN A 125 -1.45 11.84 5.57
C GLN A 125 -1.97 10.75 6.49
N ALA A 126 -1.48 10.75 7.73
CA ALA A 126 -1.89 9.82 8.78
C ALA A 126 -1.78 10.48 10.16
N GLN A 127 -2.14 9.74 11.18
CA GLN A 127 -1.76 10.00 12.56
C GLN A 127 -0.94 8.82 13.08
N ALA A 128 0.16 9.10 13.75
CA ALA A 128 0.99 8.11 14.41
C ALA A 128 1.70 8.73 15.60
N LEU A 129 1.98 7.94 16.62
CA LEU A 129 2.69 8.40 17.83
C LEU A 129 2.03 9.60 18.51
N GLY A 130 0.69 9.67 18.44
CA GLY A 130 -0.10 10.74 19.06
C GLY A 130 -0.16 12.06 18.27
N GLY A 131 0.44 12.16 17.09
CA GLY A 131 0.46 13.37 16.28
C GLY A 131 0.27 13.14 14.78
N PRO A 132 0.17 14.23 14.02
CA PRO A 132 0.06 14.16 12.57
C PRO A 132 1.35 13.66 11.95
N LEU A 133 1.19 12.91 10.86
CA LEU A 133 2.26 12.31 10.07
C LEU A 133 1.98 12.52 8.59
N ARG A 134 3.00 12.87 7.83
CA ARG A 134 3.02 12.88 6.37
C ARG A 134 4.05 11.87 5.88
N LEU A 135 3.65 11.07 4.89
CA LEU A 135 4.46 10.05 4.24
C LEU A 135 4.60 10.37 2.76
N ASP A 136 5.83 10.33 2.29
CA ASP A 136 6.19 10.45 0.88
C ASP A 136 7.26 9.42 0.55
N GLY A 137 7.33 8.97 -0.72
CA GLY A 137 8.36 8.05 -1.18
C GLY A 137 7.82 6.85 -1.91
N GLY A 138 8.59 5.77 -1.96
CA GLY A 138 8.19 4.58 -2.67
C GLY A 138 9.32 3.59 -2.89
N MET A 139 9.04 2.60 -3.72
CA MET A 139 9.98 1.60 -4.18
C MET A 139 10.10 1.69 -5.71
N ARG A 140 11.30 1.59 -6.21
CA ARG A 140 11.60 1.47 -7.64
C ARG A 140 12.43 0.22 -7.89
N ALA A 141 12.23 -0.41 -9.04
CA ALA A 141 13.15 -1.43 -9.50
C ALA A 141 14.54 -0.82 -9.68
N LEU A 142 15.54 -1.41 -9.07
CA LEU A 142 16.93 -1.01 -9.26
C LEU A 142 17.41 -1.47 -10.64
N ALA A 143 18.27 -0.67 -11.28
CA ALA A 143 18.96 -1.11 -12.48
C ALA A 143 19.87 -2.29 -12.16
N ALA A 144 20.09 -3.20 -13.13
CA ALA A 144 20.90 -4.39 -12.93
C ALA A 144 22.34 -4.12 -12.47
N ASN A 145 22.82 -2.90 -12.70
CA ASN A 145 24.16 -2.41 -12.33
C ASN A 145 24.11 -1.34 -11.23
N ALA A 146 23.02 -1.23 -10.48
CA ALA A 146 22.92 -0.28 -9.38
C ALA A 146 23.93 -0.59 -8.28
N PRO A 147 24.53 0.43 -7.64
CA PRO A 147 25.43 0.22 -6.52
C PRO A 147 24.76 -0.54 -5.37
N ALA A 148 25.50 -1.41 -4.69
CA ALA A 148 24.96 -2.17 -3.56
C ALA A 148 24.47 -1.30 -2.38
N THR A 149 24.83 -0.03 -2.37
CA THR A 149 24.39 0.97 -1.38
C THR A 149 23.07 1.63 -1.73
N GLU A 150 22.56 1.43 -2.96
CA GLU A 150 21.30 2.01 -3.38
C GLU A 150 20.13 1.19 -2.83
N SER A 151 19.19 1.86 -2.20
CA SER A 151 18.00 1.22 -1.63
C SER A 151 16.85 1.24 -2.62
N ALA A 152 16.25 0.08 -2.87
CA ALA A 152 15.04 -0.01 -3.68
C ALA A 152 13.85 0.73 -3.04
N VAL A 153 13.83 0.85 -1.71
CA VAL A 153 12.77 1.51 -0.95
C VAL A 153 13.31 2.77 -0.30
N GLN A 154 12.70 3.90 -0.61
CA GLN A 154 12.97 5.19 0.01
C GLN A 154 11.66 5.77 0.51
N LEU A 155 11.51 5.84 1.82
CA LEU A 155 10.34 6.41 2.48
C LEU A 155 10.78 7.57 3.38
N ARG A 156 10.05 8.66 3.32
CA ARG A 156 10.22 9.82 4.19
C ARG A 156 8.97 10.01 5.00
N ALA A 157 9.12 10.02 6.30
CA ALA A 157 8.06 10.30 7.26
C ALA A 157 8.36 11.60 7.99
N GLN A 158 7.42 12.53 8.00
CA GLN A 158 7.52 13.80 8.72
C GLN A 158 6.31 13.95 9.60
N GLY A 159 6.52 14.19 10.88
CA GLY A 159 5.41 14.28 11.81
C GLY A 159 5.77 14.87 13.15
N THR A 160 4.82 14.77 14.08
CA THR A 160 4.98 15.17 15.46
C THR A 160 4.61 13.99 16.36
N ALA A 161 5.52 13.62 17.26
CA ALA A 161 5.24 12.62 18.27
C ALA A 161 4.91 13.30 19.59
N THR A 162 3.91 12.79 20.31
CA THR A 162 3.62 13.22 21.69
C THR A 162 4.21 12.22 22.68
N ALA A 163 4.48 12.65 23.90
CA ALA A 163 4.96 11.78 24.96
C ALA A 163 3.98 10.63 25.22
N GLU A 164 2.68 10.93 25.24
CA GLU A 164 1.61 9.93 25.41
C GLU A 164 1.58 8.93 24.25
N GLY A 165 1.71 9.40 23.00
CA GLY A 165 1.72 8.55 21.80
C GLY A 165 2.94 7.62 21.78
N LEU A 166 4.10 8.10 22.20
CA LEU A 166 5.31 7.30 22.34
C LEU A 166 5.19 6.26 23.49
N GLN A 167 4.56 6.61 24.60
CA GLN A 167 4.30 5.67 25.71
C GLN A 167 3.41 4.52 25.27
N GLN A 168 2.39 4.79 24.47
CA GLN A 168 1.46 3.79 23.94
C GLN A 168 2.12 2.88 22.89
N ALA A 169 3.15 3.35 22.20
CA ALA A 169 3.88 2.62 21.19
C ALA A 169 4.91 1.64 21.81
N THR A 170 4.42 0.64 22.56
CA THR A 170 5.25 -0.33 23.32
C THR A 170 6.24 -1.10 22.46
N GLN A 171 5.94 -1.29 21.17
CA GLN A 171 6.82 -1.90 20.18
C GLN A 171 8.11 -1.11 19.92
N LEU A 172 8.16 0.17 20.29
CA LEU A 172 9.37 0.99 20.20
C LEU A 172 10.36 0.77 21.37
N GLY A 173 10.07 -0.16 22.27
CA GLY A 173 10.98 -0.62 23.31
C GLY A 173 11.50 0.50 24.21
N LEU A 174 12.79 0.84 24.11
CA LEU A 174 13.42 1.86 24.94
C LEU A 174 12.79 3.24 24.80
N LEU A 175 12.35 3.62 23.59
CA LEU A 175 11.73 4.94 23.35
C LEU A 175 10.43 5.09 24.12
N SER A 176 9.59 4.06 24.17
CA SER A 176 8.35 4.09 24.96
C SER A 176 8.60 4.21 26.47
N ARG A 177 9.66 3.57 26.98
CA ARG A 177 10.05 3.67 28.39
C ARG A 177 10.58 5.07 28.75
N LEU A 178 11.41 5.66 27.88
CA LEU A 178 11.92 7.01 28.09
C LEU A 178 10.79 8.05 28.05
N ALA A 179 9.82 7.83 27.18
CA ALA A 179 8.65 8.70 27.06
C ALA A 179 7.79 8.75 28.33
N GLN A 180 7.86 7.75 29.23
CA GLN A 180 7.15 7.75 30.53
C GLN A 180 7.55 8.92 31.43
N ARG A 181 8.76 9.47 31.24
CA ARG A 181 9.28 10.61 32.00
C ARG A 181 9.26 11.92 31.20
N ALA A 182 8.81 11.87 29.96
CA ALA A 182 8.71 13.02 29.08
C ALA A 182 7.31 13.62 29.09
N LYS A 183 7.21 14.90 28.76
CA LYS A 183 5.96 15.62 28.52
C LYS A 183 6.10 16.49 27.30
N GLY A 184 4.98 16.75 26.61
CA GLY A 184 4.96 17.60 25.42
C GLY A 184 5.05 16.81 24.11
N SER A 185 5.49 17.48 23.07
CA SER A 185 5.59 16.92 21.71
C SER A 185 6.86 17.37 21.02
N ALA A 186 7.36 16.57 20.10
CA ALA A 186 8.54 16.89 19.29
C ALA A 186 8.29 16.51 17.81
N PRO A 187 8.76 17.35 16.86
CA PRO A 187 8.77 16.99 15.46
C PRO A 187 9.83 15.90 15.19
N TYR A 188 9.57 15.06 14.17
CA TYR A 188 10.51 14.08 13.69
C TYR A 188 10.49 13.97 12.17
N THR A 189 11.59 13.51 11.60
CA THR A 189 11.72 13.19 10.18
C THR A 189 12.45 11.87 10.05
#